data_c052823e4d06e07a094fc35417d2562f
#
_entry.id   c052823e4d06e07a094fc35417d2562f
#
_cell.length_a   1.000
_cell.length_b   1.000
_cell.length_c   1.000
_cell.angle_alpha   90.00
_cell.angle_beta   90.00
_cell.angle_gamma   90.00
#
_symmetry.space_group_name_H-M   'P 1'
#
loop_
_entity.id
_entity.type
_entity.pdbx_description
1 polymer ?
#
loop_
_entity_poly.entity_id
_entity_poly.type
_entity_poly.pdbx_seq_one_letter_code
_entity_poly.pdbx_strand_id
1 'polypeptide(L)'
;MARNKTYPDFDAAVADIPDGAVIAIGGFAGPGTPYNLIAALARRGAKRLTCIANTTGGAHKPRMPDIGMLVENGQVAKVICSFTAATRASDVLPFTKYYESGEVAAEIVPQGTLAERLRAAGAGIPAFYTPTAVGTELAEGRETRDINGRRYLLEYALPVDFAFIRAARADAAGNLRFHRSQRNFNPLMAMAAKTTIVEVEEDILPAGAIDADDVHTPGLVVHRLIRVPPPPMGLWTRKREAAR
;
A
#
# COMPACT_ATOMS: atom_id res chain seq x y z
N MET A 1 -1.10 6.63 -29.30
CA MET A 1 -1.97 7.45 -28.41
C MET A 1 -1.79 6.97 -26.99
N ALA A 2 -1.57 7.85 -26.02
CA ALA A 2 -1.50 7.47 -24.61
C ALA A 2 -2.87 6.89 -24.18
N ARG A 3 -2.84 5.71 -23.51
CA ARG A 3 -4.07 5.07 -23.01
C ARG A 3 -4.68 5.98 -21.93
N ASN A 4 -5.98 6.25 -22.02
CA ASN A 4 -6.69 6.95 -20.95
C ASN A 4 -6.62 6.13 -19.66
N LYS A 5 -6.09 6.72 -18.58
CA LYS A 5 -5.93 6.07 -17.28
C LYS A 5 -7.01 6.48 -16.28
N THR A 6 -7.84 7.44 -16.60
CA THR A 6 -8.91 7.93 -15.72
C THR A 6 -10.09 6.97 -15.71
N TYR A 7 -10.50 6.59 -14.52
CA TYR A 7 -11.65 5.72 -14.27
C TYR A 7 -12.82 6.55 -13.73
N PRO A 8 -14.07 6.16 -14.04
CA PRO A 8 -15.26 6.94 -13.67
C PRO A 8 -15.50 6.93 -12.15
N ASP A 9 -15.22 5.80 -11.49
CA ASP A 9 -15.43 5.63 -10.05
C ASP A 9 -14.52 4.53 -9.48
N PHE A 10 -14.57 4.35 -8.17
CA PHE A 10 -13.75 3.39 -7.44
C PHE A 10 -14.16 1.95 -7.70
N ASP A 11 -15.47 1.68 -7.86
CA ASP A 11 -15.98 0.32 -8.07
C ASP A 11 -15.56 -0.21 -9.45
N ALA A 12 -15.61 0.63 -10.48
CA ALA A 12 -15.09 0.31 -11.81
C ALA A 12 -13.58 0.05 -11.79
N ALA A 13 -12.84 0.80 -10.95
CA ALA A 13 -11.40 0.66 -10.87
C ALA A 13 -10.93 -0.65 -10.19
N VAL A 14 -11.77 -1.30 -9.40
CA VAL A 14 -11.46 -2.56 -8.69
C VAL A 14 -12.25 -3.77 -9.21
N ALA A 15 -13.08 -3.59 -10.24
CA ALA A 15 -14.04 -4.60 -10.70
C ALA A 15 -13.41 -5.92 -11.16
N ASP A 16 -12.19 -5.90 -11.69
CA ASP A 16 -11.45 -7.04 -12.20
C ASP A 16 -10.52 -7.72 -11.18
N ILE A 17 -10.50 -7.29 -9.92
CA ILE A 17 -9.67 -7.91 -8.89
C ILE A 17 -10.23 -9.29 -8.55
N PRO A 18 -9.48 -10.38 -8.81
CA PRO A 18 -9.96 -11.74 -8.54
C PRO A 18 -9.78 -12.13 -7.07
N ASP A 19 -10.41 -13.22 -6.71
CA ASP A 19 -10.10 -13.94 -5.49
C ASP A 19 -8.64 -14.40 -5.47
N GLY A 20 -8.00 -14.37 -4.30
CA GLY A 20 -6.61 -14.76 -4.13
C GLY A 20 -5.58 -13.72 -4.56
N ALA A 21 -6.01 -12.55 -5.03
CA ALA A 21 -5.09 -11.48 -5.46
C ALA A 21 -4.15 -11.04 -4.34
N VAL A 22 -2.92 -10.69 -4.72
CA VAL A 22 -1.91 -10.07 -3.85
C VAL A 22 -1.98 -8.56 -4.03
N ILE A 23 -2.35 -7.83 -2.97
CA ILE A 23 -2.63 -6.39 -3.02
C ILE A 23 -1.73 -5.63 -2.04
N ALA A 24 -0.90 -4.73 -2.55
CA ALA A 24 -0.17 -3.77 -1.73
C ALA A 24 -1.03 -2.54 -1.46
N ILE A 25 -1.13 -2.14 -0.20
CA ILE A 25 -1.96 -1.03 0.26
C ILE A 25 -1.07 0.04 0.90
N GLY A 26 -0.97 1.18 0.24
CA GLY A 26 -0.17 2.32 0.67
C GLY A 26 -0.66 2.95 1.96
N GLY A 27 0.18 3.85 2.50
CA GLY A 27 -0.11 4.56 3.73
C GLY A 27 0.80 4.18 4.89
N PHE A 28 0.93 5.13 5.81
CA PHE A 28 1.66 4.97 7.06
C PHE A 28 0.94 5.80 8.14
N ALA A 29 0.37 5.14 9.14
CA ALA A 29 -0.37 5.79 10.23
C ALA A 29 -1.41 6.84 9.76
N GLY A 30 -2.08 6.56 8.62
CA GLY A 30 -3.11 7.41 8.03
C GLY A 30 -2.68 8.17 6.77
N PRO A 31 -1.61 9.02 6.77
CA PRO A 31 -1.18 9.70 5.56
C PRO A 31 -0.92 8.73 4.39
N GLY A 32 -1.49 9.04 3.22
CA GLY A 32 -1.31 8.25 1.99
C GLY A 32 -2.13 6.96 1.92
N THR A 33 -3.03 6.70 2.87
CA THR A 33 -3.90 5.51 2.83
C THR A 33 -5.04 5.71 1.83
N PRO A 34 -5.24 4.75 0.90
CA PRO A 34 -6.26 4.82 -0.14
C PRO A 34 -7.62 4.31 0.35
N TYR A 35 -8.27 5.06 1.23
CA TYR A 35 -9.48 4.65 1.94
C TYR A 35 -10.66 4.28 1.03
N ASN A 36 -10.84 5.02 -0.08
CA ASN A 36 -11.98 4.78 -0.97
C ASN A 36 -11.77 3.52 -1.82
N LEU A 37 -10.54 3.23 -2.25
CA LEU A 37 -10.21 1.98 -2.94
C LEU A 37 -10.39 0.78 -2.03
N ILE A 38 -10.01 0.89 -0.74
CA ILE A 38 -10.25 -0.18 0.24
C ILE A 38 -11.75 -0.40 0.43
N ALA A 39 -12.55 0.68 0.56
CA ALA A 39 -13.99 0.58 0.67
C ALA A 39 -14.63 -0.04 -0.58
N ALA A 40 -14.15 0.29 -1.78
CA ALA A 40 -14.60 -0.31 -3.03
C ALA A 40 -14.26 -1.80 -3.10
N LEU A 41 -13.04 -2.19 -2.69
CA LEU A 41 -12.64 -3.59 -2.59
C LEU A 41 -13.51 -4.37 -1.58
N ALA A 42 -13.87 -3.75 -0.46
CA ALA A 42 -14.80 -4.33 0.50
C ALA A 42 -16.15 -4.63 -0.15
N ARG A 43 -16.72 -3.68 -0.93
CA ARG A 43 -17.96 -3.88 -1.69
C ARG A 43 -17.84 -4.93 -2.80
N ARG A 44 -16.69 -4.93 -3.50
CA ARG A 44 -16.37 -5.92 -4.55
C ARG A 44 -16.47 -7.36 -4.03
N GLY A 45 -16.09 -7.57 -2.76
CA GLY A 45 -16.26 -8.82 -2.07
C GLY A 45 -15.27 -9.93 -2.49
N ALA A 46 -14.17 -9.59 -3.19
CA ALA A 46 -13.12 -10.54 -3.51
C ALA A 46 -12.57 -11.20 -2.24
N LYS A 47 -12.30 -12.50 -2.28
CA LYS A 47 -11.93 -13.35 -1.14
C LYS A 47 -10.50 -13.89 -1.24
N ARG A 48 -10.01 -14.46 -0.13
CA ARG A 48 -8.67 -15.08 -0.01
C ARG A 48 -7.54 -14.14 -0.41
N LEU A 49 -7.69 -12.85 -0.18
CA LEU A 49 -6.70 -11.83 -0.50
C LEU A 49 -5.44 -11.97 0.35
N THR A 50 -4.28 -11.70 -0.25
CA THR A 50 -3.04 -11.41 0.48
C THR A 50 -2.86 -9.91 0.49
N CYS A 51 -2.94 -9.28 1.66
CA CYS A 51 -2.76 -7.84 1.81
C CYS A 51 -1.36 -7.51 2.32
N ILE A 52 -0.66 -6.61 1.65
CA ILE A 52 0.68 -6.13 2.01
C ILE A 52 0.57 -4.67 2.43
N ALA A 53 0.94 -4.34 3.66
CA ALA A 53 0.92 -2.96 4.16
C ALA A 53 1.87 -2.77 5.34
N ASN A 54 2.01 -1.53 5.80
CA ASN A 54 2.80 -1.24 7.00
C ASN A 54 2.20 -1.86 8.27
N THR A 55 0.86 -1.86 8.39
CA THR A 55 0.12 -2.34 9.56
C THR A 55 -1.10 -3.15 9.15
N THR A 56 -1.70 -3.84 10.12
CA THR A 56 -2.95 -4.60 9.95
C THR A 56 -4.22 -3.75 10.00
N GLY A 57 -4.10 -2.43 10.20
CA GLY A 57 -5.24 -1.51 10.25
C GLY A 57 -6.08 -1.61 11.54
N GLY A 58 -7.20 -0.89 11.56
CA GLY A 58 -8.19 -0.93 12.65
C GLY A 58 -7.95 0.02 13.82
N ALA A 59 -6.83 0.76 13.85
CA ALA A 59 -6.48 1.64 14.98
C ALA A 59 -7.07 3.06 14.91
N HIS A 60 -7.66 3.47 13.79
CA HIS A 60 -8.16 4.83 13.61
C HIS A 60 -9.50 5.09 14.30
N LYS A 61 -9.61 6.27 14.94
CA LYS A 61 -10.86 6.78 15.53
C LYS A 61 -11.12 8.20 15.03
N PRO A 62 -12.25 8.51 14.29
CA PRO A 62 -13.27 7.55 13.88
C PRO A 62 -12.69 6.50 12.92
N ARG A 63 -13.36 5.34 12.84
CA ARG A 63 -12.88 4.22 12.03
C ARG A 63 -12.93 4.59 10.54
N MET A 64 -11.80 4.36 9.87
CA MET A 64 -11.65 4.57 8.43
C MET A 64 -11.58 3.21 7.73
N PRO A 65 -12.00 3.12 6.44
CA PRO A 65 -11.78 1.92 5.63
C PRO A 65 -10.30 1.60 5.53
N ASP A 66 -9.85 0.53 6.18
CA ASP A 66 -8.47 0.04 6.14
C ASP A 66 -8.45 -1.50 6.05
N ILE A 67 -7.27 -2.12 6.13
CA ILE A 67 -7.16 -3.59 6.06
C ILE A 67 -8.01 -4.28 7.13
N GLY A 68 -8.14 -3.68 8.31
CA GLY A 68 -8.98 -4.21 9.39
C GLY A 68 -10.44 -4.42 8.95
N MET A 69 -10.99 -3.54 8.09
CA MET A 69 -12.32 -3.73 7.49
C MET A 69 -12.36 -4.97 6.59
N LEU A 70 -11.35 -5.19 5.75
CA LEU A 70 -11.28 -6.35 4.87
C LEU A 70 -11.14 -7.67 5.65
N VAL A 71 -10.39 -7.63 6.77
CA VAL A 71 -10.25 -8.76 7.70
C VAL A 71 -11.60 -9.10 8.31
N GLU A 72 -12.32 -8.12 8.87
CA GLU A 72 -13.65 -8.33 9.48
C GLU A 72 -14.69 -8.84 8.48
N ASN A 73 -14.58 -8.46 7.22
CA ASN A 73 -15.44 -8.95 6.14
C ASN A 73 -15.09 -10.39 5.69
N GLY A 74 -14.05 -11.03 6.28
CA GLY A 74 -13.58 -12.35 5.88
C GLY A 74 -13.06 -12.39 4.44
N GLN A 75 -12.44 -11.30 3.96
CA GLN A 75 -11.89 -11.19 2.61
C GLN A 75 -10.40 -11.52 2.56
N VAL A 76 -9.69 -11.46 3.69
CA VAL A 76 -8.24 -11.60 3.79
C VAL A 76 -7.87 -13.00 4.29
N ALA A 77 -6.97 -13.69 3.57
CA ALA A 77 -6.38 -14.95 4.00
C ALA A 77 -4.99 -14.76 4.63
N LYS A 78 -4.23 -13.74 4.18
CA LYS A 78 -2.89 -13.47 4.69
C LYS A 78 -2.61 -11.97 4.73
N VAL A 79 -1.91 -11.53 5.77
CA VAL A 79 -1.33 -10.18 5.84
C VAL A 79 0.19 -10.29 5.87
N ILE A 80 0.88 -9.49 5.05
CA ILE A 80 2.33 -9.28 5.10
C ILE A 80 2.55 -7.85 5.58
N CYS A 81 3.09 -7.68 6.78
CA CYS A 81 3.21 -6.36 7.40
C CYS A 81 4.40 -6.25 8.34
N SER A 82 4.67 -5.03 8.75
CA SER A 82 5.76 -4.74 9.69
C SER A 82 5.27 -4.52 11.12
N PHE A 83 3.96 -4.34 11.29
CA PHE A 83 3.41 -3.95 12.57
C PHE A 83 1.99 -4.49 12.76
N THR A 84 1.78 -5.26 13.83
CA THR A 84 0.49 -5.90 14.15
C THR A 84 -0.14 -5.38 15.46
N ALA A 85 0.57 -4.55 16.22
CA ALA A 85 0.08 -4.01 17.47
C ALA A 85 -0.59 -2.65 17.30
N ALA A 86 -1.54 -2.33 18.15
CA ALA A 86 -2.07 -0.99 18.28
C ALA A 86 -1.05 -0.07 18.99
N THR A 87 -1.10 1.23 18.72
CA THR A 87 -0.25 2.23 19.39
C THR A 87 -0.55 2.37 20.88
N ARG A 88 -1.73 1.94 21.31
CA ARG A 88 -2.13 1.86 22.72
C ARG A 88 -2.44 0.42 23.07
N ALA A 89 -1.90 -0.07 24.18
CA ALA A 89 -2.13 -1.43 24.65
C ALA A 89 -3.62 -1.77 24.92
N SER A 90 -4.44 -0.74 25.18
CA SER A 90 -5.89 -0.88 25.35
C SER A 90 -6.68 -1.11 24.07
N ASP A 91 -6.06 -0.86 22.91
CA ASP A 91 -6.75 -0.95 21.63
C ASP A 91 -6.51 -2.34 21.01
N VAL A 92 -7.57 -3.12 20.89
CA VAL A 92 -7.52 -4.43 20.21
C VAL A 92 -7.78 -4.20 18.73
N LEU A 93 -6.85 -4.67 17.89
CA LEU A 93 -7.02 -4.60 16.43
C LEU A 93 -7.92 -5.74 15.93
N PRO A 94 -8.76 -5.52 14.93
CA PRO A 94 -9.57 -6.59 14.34
C PRO A 94 -8.74 -7.82 13.93
N PHE A 95 -7.58 -7.59 13.36
CA PHE A 95 -6.65 -8.64 12.94
C PHE A 95 -6.32 -9.65 14.04
N THR A 96 -6.13 -9.22 15.30
CA THR A 96 -5.69 -10.06 16.41
C THR A 96 -6.61 -11.28 16.59
N LYS A 97 -7.93 -11.05 16.62
CA LYS A 97 -8.94 -12.11 16.76
C LYS A 97 -8.84 -13.17 15.66
N TYR A 98 -8.73 -12.72 14.40
CA TYR A 98 -8.72 -13.62 13.24
C TYR A 98 -7.38 -14.34 13.07
N TYR A 99 -6.30 -13.74 13.54
CA TYR A 99 -4.99 -14.38 13.61
C TYR A 99 -4.95 -15.49 14.68
N GLU A 100 -5.44 -15.20 15.87
CA GLU A 100 -5.50 -16.17 16.97
C GLU A 100 -6.42 -17.37 16.69
N SER A 101 -7.51 -17.14 15.94
CA SER A 101 -8.38 -18.23 15.47
C SER A 101 -7.82 -19.03 14.30
N GLY A 102 -6.71 -18.59 13.70
CA GLY A 102 -6.11 -19.24 12.53
C GLY A 102 -6.80 -18.92 11.20
N GLU A 103 -7.79 -18.02 11.19
CA GLU A 103 -8.53 -17.63 9.96
C GLU A 103 -7.69 -16.76 9.04
N VAL A 104 -6.75 -15.96 9.58
CA VAL A 104 -5.87 -15.06 8.81
C VAL A 104 -4.41 -15.33 9.18
N ALA A 105 -3.60 -15.71 8.19
CA ALA A 105 -2.17 -15.89 8.38
C ALA A 105 -1.42 -14.54 8.41
N ALA A 106 -0.27 -14.50 9.08
CA ALA A 106 0.63 -13.34 9.10
C ALA A 106 2.04 -13.69 8.66
N GLU A 107 2.66 -12.76 7.95
CA GLU A 107 4.10 -12.73 7.72
C GLU A 107 4.63 -11.38 8.22
N ILE A 108 5.39 -11.43 9.30
CA ILE A 108 5.97 -10.23 9.89
C ILE A 108 7.33 -9.97 9.25
N VAL A 109 7.48 -8.77 8.68
CA VAL A 109 8.69 -8.36 7.95
C VAL A 109 9.19 -7.05 8.55
N PRO A 110 10.46 -6.93 8.92
CA PRO A 110 11.02 -5.66 9.38
C PRO A 110 10.75 -4.55 8.35
N GLN A 111 10.35 -3.37 8.81
CA GLN A 111 9.79 -2.31 7.94
C GLN A 111 10.72 -1.92 6.79
N GLY A 112 12.02 -1.75 7.07
CA GLY A 112 13.01 -1.47 6.01
C GLY A 112 13.15 -2.63 5.02
N THR A 113 13.06 -3.88 5.50
CA THR A 113 13.08 -5.08 4.64
C THR A 113 11.83 -5.16 3.78
N LEU A 114 10.64 -4.84 4.33
CA LEU A 114 9.39 -4.77 3.55
C LEU A 114 9.50 -3.75 2.41
N ALA A 115 10.03 -2.56 2.71
CA ALA A 115 10.27 -1.52 1.72
C ALA A 115 11.23 -1.99 0.63
N GLU A 116 12.34 -2.65 1.01
CA GLU A 116 13.35 -3.12 0.07
C GLU A 116 12.87 -4.32 -0.76
N ARG A 117 12.06 -5.23 -0.21
CA ARG A 117 11.44 -6.34 -0.95
C ARG A 117 10.50 -5.82 -2.06
N LEU A 118 9.72 -4.76 -1.79
CA LEU A 118 8.89 -4.08 -2.78
C LEU A 118 9.75 -3.35 -3.82
N ARG A 119 10.80 -2.63 -3.38
CA ARG A 119 11.72 -1.95 -4.28
C ARG A 119 12.41 -2.94 -5.22
N ALA A 120 12.91 -4.06 -4.68
CA ALA A 120 13.55 -5.12 -5.44
C ALA A 120 12.61 -5.69 -6.52
N ALA A 121 11.34 -5.94 -6.19
CA ALA A 121 10.33 -6.38 -7.14
C ALA A 121 10.16 -5.38 -8.30
N GLY A 122 10.03 -4.09 -7.98
CA GLY A 122 9.90 -3.03 -8.98
C GLY A 122 11.14 -2.81 -9.85
N ALA A 123 12.32 -3.21 -9.34
CA ALA A 123 13.59 -3.13 -10.07
C ALA A 123 13.97 -4.42 -10.82
N GLY A 124 13.14 -5.47 -10.75
CA GLY A 124 13.45 -6.77 -11.35
C GLY A 124 14.56 -7.56 -10.63
N ILE A 125 14.88 -7.20 -9.38
CA ILE A 125 15.87 -7.89 -8.53
C ILE A 125 15.12 -9.02 -7.81
N PRO A 126 15.48 -10.31 -8.03
CA PRO A 126 14.70 -11.42 -7.48
C PRO A 126 14.90 -11.61 -5.98
N ALA A 127 16.09 -11.27 -5.46
CA ALA A 127 16.45 -11.45 -4.05
C ALA A 127 17.65 -10.55 -3.69
N PHE A 128 17.85 -10.32 -2.40
CA PHE A 128 18.99 -9.57 -1.86
C PHE A 128 19.36 -10.06 -0.46
N TYR A 129 20.58 -9.74 -0.02
CA TYR A 129 21.04 -10.03 1.33
C TYR A 129 20.95 -8.79 2.22
N THR A 130 20.44 -8.96 3.45
CA THR A 130 20.33 -7.89 4.46
C THR A 130 20.84 -8.38 5.82
N PRO A 131 21.49 -7.52 6.62
CA PRO A 131 21.85 -7.89 7.99
C PRO A 131 20.66 -7.80 8.96
N THR A 132 19.53 -7.22 8.52
CA THR A 132 18.33 -7.06 9.34
C THR A 132 17.75 -8.43 9.67
N ALA A 133 17.30 -8.58 10.92
CA ALA A 133 16.73 -9.80 11.50
C ALA A 133 17.72 -10.97 11.72
N VAL A 134 19.00 -10.87 11.35
CA VAL A 134 20.00 -11.88 11.69
C VAL A 134 20.07 -12.08 13.20
N GLY A 135 19.99 -13.34 13.68
CA GLY A 135 20.01 -13.67 15.11
C GLY A 135 18.68 -13.47 15.84
N THR A 136 17.59 -13.27 15.10
CA THR A 136 16.23 -13.22 15.64
C THR A 136 15.38 -14.40 15.16
N GLU A 137 14.24 -14.65 15.77
CA GLU A 137 13.24 -15.65 15.36
C GLU A 137 12.86 -15.52 13.87
N LEU A 138 12.89 -14.31 13.31
CA LEU A 138 12.56 -14.07 11.90
C LEU A 138 13.60 -14.67 10.94
N ALA A 139 14.79 -15.04 11.42
CA ALA A 139 15.83 -15.67 10.62
C ALA A 139 15.83 -17.20 10.69
N GLU A 140 15.04 -17.80 11.58
CA GLU A 140 15.01 -19.25 11.77
C GLU A 140 14.60 -19.99 10.50
N GLY A 141 15.39 -21.03 10.13
CA GLY A 141 15.14 -21.84 8.94
C GLY A 141 15.38 -21.13 7.60
N ARG A 142 15.87 -19.89 7.60
CA ARG A 142 16.12 -19.11 6.38
C ARG A 142 17.59 -19.12 5.98
N GLU A 143 17.86 -18.97 4.68
CA GLU A 143 19.21 -18.93 4.14
C GLU A 143 19.99 -17.71 4.65
N THR A 144 21.20 -17.98 5.16
CA THR A 144 22.13 -16.93 5.57
C THR A 144 23.47 -17.06 4.84
N ARG A 145 24.17 -15.94 4.67
CA ARG A 145 25.50 -15.89 4.05
C ARG A 145 26.43 -14.95 4.79
N ASP A 146 27.69 -15.37 4.99
CA ASP A 146 28.72 -14.47 5.49
C ASP A 146 29.38 -13.74 4.32
N ILE A 147 29.33 -12.42 4.34
CA ILE A 147 29.91 -11.53 3.33
C ILE A 147 30.81 -10.54 4.04
N ASN A 148 32.08 -10.51 3.70
CA ASN A 148 33.10 -9.61 4.30
C ASN A 148 33.08 -9.63 5.84
N GLY A 149 32.98 -10.84 6.43
CA GLY A 149 33.01 -11.03 7.90
C GLY A 149 31.72 -10.67 8.64
N ARG A 150 30.64 -10.37 7.93
CA ARG A 150 29.32 -10.09 8.49
C ARG A 150 28.27 -11.04 7.94
N ARG A 151 27.39 -11.53 8.82
CA ARG A 151 26.27 -12.40 8.45
C ARG A 151 25.09 -11.61 7.91
N TYR A 152 24.48 -12.15 6.85
CA TYR A 152 23.33 -11.61 6.17
C TYR A 152 22.26 -12.69 5.99
N LEU A 153 20.99 -12.28 5.93
CA LEU A 153 19.82 -13.08 5.65
C LEU A 153 19.38 -12.85 4.20
N LEU A 154 19.04 -13.91 3.47
CA LEU A 154 18.45 -13.81 2.15
C LEU A 154 16.99 -13.38 2.24
N GLU A 155 16.63 -12.34 1.51
CA GLU A 155 15.28 -11.84 1.34
C GLU A 155 14.88 -11.89 -0.12
N TYR A 156 13.67 -12.39 -0.40
CA TYR A 156 13.10 -12.43 -1.75
C TYR A 156 12.30 -11.16 -2.03
N ALA A 157 12.34 -10.71 -3.30
CA ALA A 157 11.48 -9.66 -3.78
C ALA A 157 10.00 -9.98 -3.54
N LEU A 158 9.17 -8.94 -3.43
CA LEU A 158 7.75 -9.05 -3.14
C LEU A 158 6.92 -8.42 -4.28
N PRO A 159 6.78 -9.11 -5.42
CA PRO A 159 5.93 -8.65 -6.51
C PRO A 159 4.46 -8.78 -6.10
N VAL A 160 3.62 -7.85 -6.58
CA VAL A 160 2.20 -7.82 -6.25
C VAL A 160 1.34 -7.71 -7.52
N ASP A 161 0.09 -8.18 -7.44
CA ASP A 161 -0.83 -8.08 -8.57
C ASP A 161 -1.39 -6.67 -8.69
N PHE A 162 -1.80 -6.08 -7.56
CA PHE A 162 -2.36 -4.74 -7.51
C PHE A 162 -1.69 -3.90 -6.42
N ALA A 163 -1.51 -2.62 -6.70
CA ALA A 163 -1.17 -1.63 -5.68
C ALA A 163 -2.29 -0.59 -5.58
N PHE A 164 -2.79 -0.38 -4.37
CA PHE A 164 -3.67 0.73 -4.01
C PHE A 164 -2.84 1.81 -3.37
N ILE A 165 -2.75 2.97 -4.00
CA ILE A 165 -1.98 4.10 -3.50
C ILE A 165 -2.80 5.39 -3.53
N ARG A 166 -2.32 6.40 -2.80
CA ARG A 166 -2.96 7.70 -2.76
C ARG A 166 -1.94 8.81 -2.98
N ALA A 167 -2.21 9.69 -3.95
CA ALA A 167 -1.38 10.81 -4.30
C ALA A 167 -2.12 12.14 -4.12
N ALA A 168 -1.39 13.22 -3.85
CA ALA A 168 -1.96 14.57 -3.78
C ALA A 168 -2.38 15.05 -5.17
N ARG A 169 -1.51 14.85 -6.16
CA ARG A 169 -1.70 15.28 -7.54
C ARG A 169 -1.35 14.17 -8.51
N ALA A 170 -2.03 14.16 -9.65
CA ALA A 170 -1.70 13.37 -10.81
C ALA A 170 -1.94 14.17 -12.09
N ASP A 171 -1.21 13.84 -13.14
CA ASP A 171 -1.60 14.23 -14.49
C ASP A 171 -2.21 13.05 -15.26
N ALA A 172 -2.83 13.31 -16.39
CA ALA A 172 -3.50 12.30 -17.22
C ALA A 172 -2.52 11.25 -17.81
N ALA A 173 -1.21 11.53 -17.85
CA ALA A 173 -0.18 10.55 -18.18
C ALA A 173 0.10 9.58 -17.02
N GLY A 174 -0.35 9.90 -15.83
CA GLY A 174 -0.18 9.09 -14.61
C GLY A 174 1.02 9.49 -13.77
N ASN A 175 1.68 10.60 -14.05
CA ASN A 175 2.72 11.15 -13.19
C ASN A 175 2.12 11.59 -11.86
N LEU A 176 2.77 11.24 -10.74
CA LEU A 176 2.24 11.48 -9.40
C LEU A 176 3.14 12.39 -8.58
N ARG A 177 2.50 13.24 -7.77
CA ARG A 177 3.15 14.01 -6.73
C ARG A 177 2.45 13.76 -5.38
N PHE A 178 3.23 13.44 -4.36
CA PHE A 178 2.75 13.25 -3.00
C PHE A 178 2.99 14.51 -2.15
N HIS A 179 2.14 14.68 -1.14
CA HIS A 179 2.34 15.76 -0.17
C HIS A 179 3.01 15.23 1.09
N ARG A 180 4.22 15.70 1.39
CA ARG A 180 4.99 15.37 2.61
C ARG A 180 5.04 13.84 2.88
N SER A 181 4.69 13.40 4.10
CA SER A 181 4.69 12.01 4.55
C SER A 181 3.70 11.09 3.82
N GLN A 182 2.78 11.63 3.01
CA GLN A 182 1.92 10.82 2.13
C GLN A 182 2.75 9.96 1.16
N ARG A 183 3.98 10.36 0.85
CA ARG A 183 4.88 9.64 -0.05
C ARG A 183 5.16 8.21 0.45
N ASN A 184 5.53 8.04 1.72
CA ASN A 184 5.84 6.77 2.41
C ASN A 184 6.05 5.55 1.49
N PHE A 185 5.29 4.45 1.64
CA PHE A 185 5.39 3.24 0.82
C PHE A 185 4.80 3.37 -0.59
N ASN A 186 4.00 4.41 -0.87
CA ASN A 186 3.23 4.53 -2.10
C ASN A 186 4.05 4.38 -3.39
N PRO A 187 5.23 5.03 -3.57
CA PRO A 187 6.06 4.85 -4.77
C PRO A 187 6.58 3.42 -4.94
N LEU A 188 6.99 2.78 -3.85
CA LEU A 188 7.55 1.42 -3.88
C LEU A 188 6.49 0.39 -4.27
N MET A 189 5.29 0.54 -3.72
CA MET A 189 4.15 -0.33 -4.04
C MET A 189 3.70 -0.16 -5.49
N ALA A 190 3.69 1.08 -5.99
CA ALA A 190 3.41 1.34 -7.40
C ALA A 190 4.38 0.64 -8.35
N MET A 191 5.67 0.64 -8.01
CA MET A 191 6.71 -0.01 -8.81
C MET A 191 6.65 -1.54 -8.75
N ALA A 192 6.23 -2.11 -7.63
CA ALA A 192 6.18 -3.56 -7.40
C ALA A 192 4.97 -4.23 -8.07
N ALA A 193 3.97 -3.46 -8.51
CA ALA A 193 2.67 -3.97 -8.92
C ALA A 193 2.54 -4.16 -10.44
N LYS A 194 1.81 -5.21 -10.84
CA LYS A 194 1.35 -5.39 -12.22
C LYS A 194 0.31 -4.32 -12.60
N THR A 195 -0.56 -3.96 -11.65
CA THR A 195 -1.58 -2.91 -11.85
C THR A 195 -1.61 -1.96 -10.66
N THR A 196 -1.28 -0.71 -10.89
CA THR A 196 -1.36 0.36 -9.88
C THR A 196 -2.61 1.18 -10.05
N ILE A 197 -3.39 1.31 -8.99
CA ILE A 197 -4.64 2.07 -8.90
C ILE A 197 -4.46 3.20 -7.89
N VAL A 198 -4.75 4.43 -8.30
CA VAL A 198 -4.39 5.63 -7.54
C VAL A 198 -5.61 6.46 -7.19
N GLU A 199 -5.82 6.73 -5.91
CA GLU A 199 -6.67 7.84 -5.45
C GLU A 199 -5.93 9.15 -5.61
N VAL A 200 -6.53 10.12 -6.30
CA VAL A 200 -5.97 11.46 -6.51
C VAL A 200 -6.79 12.49 -5.73
N GLU A 201 -6.16 13.23 -4.81
CA GLU A 201 -6.87 14.20 -3.94
C GLU A 201 -7.32 15.45 -4.69
N GLU A 202 -6.50 15.96 -5.61
CA GLU A 202 -6.79 17.12 -6.43
C GLU A 202 -7.33 16.70 -7.80
N ASP A 203 -7.76 17.65 -8.60
CA ASP A 203 -8.21 17.37 -9.97
C ASP A 203 -7.06 16.81 -10.79
N ILE A 204 -7.37 15.85 -11.66
CA ILE A 204 -6.37 15.25 -12.56
C ILE A 204 -6.00 16.28 -13.63
N LEU A 205 -4.75 16.64 -13.65
CA LEU A 205 -4.21 17.65 -14.54
C LEU A 205 -4.06 17.13 -15.99
N PRO A 206 -3.97 18.01 -17.00
CA PRO A 206 -3.57 17.59 -18.34
C PRO A 206 -2.22 16.84 -18.33
N ALA A 207 -2.04 15.93 -19.30
CA ALA A 207 -0.80 15.18 -19.41
C ALA A 207 0.42 16.11 -19.58
N GLY A 208 1.47 15.88 -18.77
CA GLY A 208 2.68 16.70 -18.76
C GLY A 208 2.56 18.02 -17.99
N ALA A 209 1.45 18.26 -17.29
CA ALA A 209 1.29 19.48 -16.49
C ALA A 209 2.02 19.45 -15.13
N ILE A 210 2.48 18.27 -14.68
CA ILE A 210 3.41 18.18 -13.55
C ILE A 210 4.82 18.35 -14.09
N ASP A 211 5.59 19.31 -13.55
CA ASP A 211 6.99 19.50 -13.91
C ASP A 211 7.77 18.19 -13.71
N ALA A 212 8.66 17.86 -14.63
CA ALA A 212 9.42 16.61 -14.60
C ALA A 212 10.23 16.44 -13.32
N ASP A 213 10.78 17.53 -12.76
CA ASP A 213 11.54 17.53 -11.50
C ASP A 213 10.63 17.34 -10.26
N ASP A 214 9.32 17.59 -10.39
CA ASP A 214 8.32 17.39 -9.35
C ASP A 214 7.66 16.00 -9.37
N VAL A 215 7.97 15.16 -10.35
CA VAL A 215 7.41 13.82 -10.46
C VAL A 215 8.04 12.90 -9.41
N HIS A 216 7.24 12.46 -8.45
CA HIS A 216 7.66 11.52 -7.42
C HIS A 216 7.50 10.04 -7.82
N THR A 217 6.55 9.75 -8.71
CA THR A 217 6.31 8.43 -9.30
C THR A 217 5.93 8.62 -10.76
N PRO A 218 6.70 8.06 -11.71
CA PRO A 218 6.43 8.23 -13.13
C PRO A 218 5.17 7.49 -13.58
N GLY A 219 4.47 8.05 -14.54
CA GLY A 219 3.25 7.49 -15.08
C GLY A 219 3.42 6.09 -15.68
N LEU A 220 4.64 5.68 -16.01
CA LEU A 220 4.95 4.35 -16.54
C LEU A 220 4.42 3.22 -15.65
N VAL A 221 4.49 3.38 -14.33
CA VAL A 221 4.05 2.39 -13.34
C VAL A 221 2.64 2.65 -12.79
N VAL A 222 1.88 3.57 -13.38
CA VAL A 222 0.52 3.94 -12.96
C VAL A 222 -0.48 3.53 -14.06
N HIS A 223 -1.54 2.83 -13.67
CA HIS A 223 -2.48 2.22 -14.61
C HIS A 223 -3.88 2.81 -14.54
N ARG A 224 -4.36 3.18 -13.32
CA ARG A 224 -5.72 3.71 -13.10
C ARG A 224 -5.65 4.90 -12.16
N LEU A 225 -6.35 5.96 -12.51
CA LEU A 225 -6.47 7.19 -11.73
C LEU A 225 -7.94 7.44 -11.42
N ILE A 226 -8.26 7.71 -10.16
CA ILE A 226 -9.60 8.07 -9.71
C ILE A 226 -9.51 9.31 -8.85
N ARG A 227 -10.27 10.35 -9.21
CA ARG A 227 -10.38 11.57 -8.42
C ARG A 227 -11.16 11.26 -7.13
N VAL A 228 -10.58 11.58 -5.99
CA VAL A 228 -11.29 11.49 -4.70
C VAL A 228 -12.38 12.55 -4.67
N PRO A 229 -13.64 12.20 -4.40
CA PRO A 229 -14.68 13.21 -4.21
C PRO A 229 -14.27 14.16 -3.06
N PRO A 230 -14.63 15.45 -3.12
CA PRO A 230 -14.37 16.36 -2.02
C PRO A 230 -14.98 15.77 -0.74
N PRO A 231 -14.28 15.83 0.40
CA PRO A 231 -14.81 15.31 1.66
C PRO A 231 -16.14 16.01 1.97
N PRO A 232 -17.14 15.26 2.46
CA PRO A 232 -18.34 15.89 2.98
C PRO A 232 -17.92 16.94 4.02
N MET A 233 -18.52 18.12 3.96
CA MET A 233 -18.20 19.23 4.86
C MET A 233 -18.21 18.73 6.30
N GLY A 234 -17.05 18.82 6.98
CA GLY A 234 -16.88 18.45 8.39
C GLY A 234 -15.88 17.34 8.67
N LEU A 235 -15.46 16.54 7.69
CA LEU A 235 -14.43 15.52 7.88
C LEU A 235 -13.12 15.94 7.18
N TRP A 236 -12.13 16.40 7.98
CA TRP A 236 -10.75 16.67 7.54
C TRP A 236 -10.55 17.84 6.55
N THR A 237 -11.32 18.92 6.67
CA THR A 237 -10.93 20.20 6.08
C THR A 237 -9.84 20.86 6.93
N ARG A 238 -8.57 20.43 6.81
CA ARG A 238 -7.52 21.42 6.97
C ARG A 238 -7.68 22.39 5.81
N LYS A 239 -8.15 23.60 6.11
CA LYS A 239 -8.02 24.73 5.18
C LYS A 239 -6.54 24.72 4.73
N ARG A 240 -6.29 24.44 3.48
CA ARG A 240 -5.02 24.81 2.86
C ARG A 240 -5.03 26.32 2.85
N GLU A 241 -4.37 26.96 3.80
CA GLU A 241 -3.96 28.32 3.64
C GLU A 241 -3.14 28.36 2.36
N ALA A 242 -3.61 29.14 1.40
CA ALA A 242 -2.89 29.41 0.19
C ALA A 242 -1.52 29.92 0.62
N ALA A 243 -0.46 29.16 0.35
CA ALA A 243 0.89 29.66 0.45
C ALA A 243 0.99 30.78 -0.59
N ARG A 244 1.01 32.02 -0.11
CA ARG A 244 1.44 33.20 -0.87
C ARG A 244 2.93 33.13 -1.13
#